data_eb7088ce260cb41f0df8ab945c4135b0
#
_entry.id   eb7088ce260cb41f0df8ab945c4135b0
#
_cell.length_a   1.000
_cell.length_b   1.000
_cell.length_c   1.000
_cell.angle_alpha   90.00
_cell.angle_beta   90.00
_cell.angle_gamma   90.00
#
_symmetry.space_group_name_H-M   'P 1'
#
loop_
_entity.id
_entity.type
_entity.pdbx_description
1 polymer ?
#
loop_
_entity_poly.entity_id
_entity_poly.type
_entity_poly.pdbx_seq_one_letter_code
_entity_poly.pdbx_strand_id
1 'polypeptide(L)'
;NAVSCGSIEEKMGIHGNSTCVMNYDEATGYLLGEEHKGLKAMFTMMNEARLGVGVQGLAVSEIAYQNAVIYARERIQGRSLSGVKAPDKKADPIIVHPDVRRTLMTIKSFNEAGRALVLWTAIQSDVAHRSGDDKAREVADDLLGLMTPIIKGVLTDKGFDHAVMAQQMYGGHGYI
;
A
#
# COMPACT_ATOMS: atom_id res chain seq x y z
N ASN A 1 -27.60 18.68 -22.94
CA ASN A 1 -26.33 18.02 -23.18
C ASN A 1 -26.54 16.51 -23.15
N ALA A 2 -26.13 15.81 -24.21
CA ALA A 2 -26.26 14.36 -24.31
C ALA A 2 -25.32 13.58 -23.33
N VAL A 3 -24.35 14.26 -22.73
CA VAL A 3 -23.49 13.74 -21.64
C VAL A 3 -23.50 14.72 -20.50
N SER A 4 -23.78 14.27 -19.29
CA SER A 4 -23.79 15.09 -18.09
C SER A 4 -23.27 14.34 -16.87
N CYS A 5 -22.74 15.08 -15.90
CA CYS A 5 -22.39 14.54 -14.59
C CYS A 5 -23.65 14.58 -13.72
N GLY A 6 -24.13 13.41 -13.27
CA GLY A 6 -25.29 13.28 -12.39
C GLY A 6 -24.95 13.58 -10.93
N SER A 7 -23.79 13.13 -10.47
CA SER A 7 -23.27 13.41 -9.13
C SER A 7 -21.75 13.22 -9.07
N ILE A 8 -21.12 13.85 -8.08
CA ILE A 8 -19.73 13.60 -7.70
C ILE A 8 -19.78 12.87 -6.36
N GLU A 9 -19.03 11.76 -6.26
CA GLU A 9 -19.00 10.96 -5.06
C GLU A 9 -18.26 11.65 -3.91
N GLU A 10 -18.88 11.66 -2.74
CA GLU A 10 -18.22 12.04 -1.50
C GLU A 10 -17.44 10.84 -0.96
N LYS A 11 -16.09 10.92 -0.96
CA LYS A 11 -15.20 9.81 -0.64
C LYS A 11 -14.52 10.01 0.71
N MET A 12 -13.99 8.91 1.29
CA MET A 12 -13.14 8.94 2.48
C MET A 12 -11.80 9.65 2.26
N GLY A 13 -11.27 9.61 1.04
CA GLY A 13 -10.00 10.20 0.66
C GLY A 13 -9.87 10.34 -0.85
N ILE A 14 -8.70 10.79 -1.31
CA ILE A 14 -8.39 11.04 -2.73
C ILE A 14 -9.43 12.00 -3.34
N HIS A 15 -9.71 13.08 -2.62
CA HIS A 15 -10.74 14.06 -3.00
C HIS A 15 -10.40 14.83 -4.29
N GLY A 16 -9.13 14.92 -4.64
CA GLY A 16 -8.67 15.58 -5.87
C GLY A 16 -8.94 14.79 -7.15
N ASN A 17 -9.39 13.53 -7.04
CA ASN A 17 -9.82 12.71 -8.18
C ASN A 17 -11.34 12.65 -8.21
N SER A 18 -11.96 13.16 -9.27
CA SER A 18 -13.41 13.15 -9.46
C SER A 18 -13.92 11.74 -9.79
N THR A 19 -14.67 11.16 -8.85
CA THR A 19 -15.47 9.95 -9.09
C THR A 19 -16.89 10.39 -9.31
N CYS A 20 -17.44 10.12 -10.50
CA CYS A 20 -18.70 10.70 -10.95
C CYS A 20 -19.66 9.64 -11.44
N VAL A 21 -20.95 9.89 -11.25
CA VAL A 21 -22.02 9.23 -12.01
C VAL A 21 -22.19 9.97 -13.33
N MET A 22 -21.96 9.27 -14.45
CA MET A 22 -22.11 9.84 -15.78
C MET A 22 -23.43 9.42 -16.39
N ASN A 23 -24.21 10.40 -16.86
CA ASN A 23 -25.47 10.18 -17.60
C ASN A 23 -25.22 10.37 -19.10
N TYR A 24 -25.76 9.47 -19.90
CA TYR A 24 -25.70 9.48 -21.35
C TYR A 24 -27.14 9.43 -21.89
N ASP A 25 -27.65 10.57 -22.35
CA ASP A 25 -28.98 10.73 -22.92
C ASP A 25 -28.87 10.83 -24.44
N GLU A 26 -29.11 9.73 -25.13
CA GLU A 26 -29.03 9.64 -26.61
C GLU A 26 -27.67 10.19 -27.13
N ALA A 27 -26.60 10.01 -26.35
CA ALA A 27 -25.28 10.48 -26.71
C ALA A 27 -24.72 9.70 -27.90
N THR A 28 -24.19 10.40 -28.90
CA THR A 28 -23.46 9.78 -30.00
C THR A 28 -22.13 9.25 -29.46
N GLY A 29 -21.89 7.96 -29.66
CA GLY A 29 -20.64 7.28 -29.29
C GLY A 29 -20.03 6.54 -30.47
N TYR A 30 -18.74 6.26 -30.37
CA TYR A 30 -18.00 5.47 -31.36
C TYR A 30 -17.31 4.31 -30.67
N LEU A 31 -17.42 3.11 -31.23
CA LEU A 31 -16.75 1.92 -30.72
C LEU A 31 -15.24 2.07 -30.90
N LEU A 32 -14.51 1.94 -29.81
CA LEU A 32 -13.05 1.88 -29.79
C LEU A 32 -12.61 0.45 -29.45
N GLY A 33 -11.94 -0.22 -30.37
CA GLY A 33 -11.54 -1.61 -30.26
C GLY A 33 -12.58 -2.61 -30.78
N GLU A 34 -12.56 -3.82 -30.28
CA GLU A 34 -13.46 -4.90 -30.68
C GLU A 34 -14.75 -4.90 -29.85
N GLU A 35 -15.86 -5.23 -30.50
CA GLU A 35 -17.15 -5.38 -29.84
C GLU A 35 -17.08 -6.44 -28.74
N HIS A 36 -17.70 -6.17 -27.58
CA HIS A 36 -17.71 -7.02 -26.38
C HIS A 36 -16.34 -7.28 -25.73
N LYS A 37 -15.27 -6.53 -26.09
CA LYS A 37 -13.91 -6.66 -25.51
C LYS A 37 -13.51 -5.52 -24.56
N GLY A 38 -14.45 -4.70 -24.12
CA GLY A 38 -14.19 -3.55 -23.26
C GLY A 38 -13.50 -3.91 -21.92
N LEU A 39 -13.87 -5.03 -21.30
CA LEU A 39 -13.19 -5.51 -20.08
C LEU A 39 -11.72 -5.84 -20.34
N LYS A 40 -11.38 -6.46 -21.47
CA LYS A 40 -9.98 -6.73 -21.85
C LYS A 40 -9.18 -5.44 -21.96
N ALA A 41 -9.75 -4.42 -22.59
CA ALA A 41 -9.12 -3.10 -22.71
C ALA A 41 -8.93 -2.43 -21.33
N MET A 42 -9.93 -2.53 -20.44
CA MET A 42 -9.85 -1.99 -19.08
C MET A 42 -8.74 -2.68 -18.25
N PHE A 43 -8.52 -3.98 -18.41
CA PHE A 43 -7.49 -4.70 -17.68
C PHE A 43 -6.07 -4.26 -18.02
N THR A 44 -5.81 -3.65 -19.17
CA THR A 44 -4.53 -3.02 -19.47
C THR A 44 -4.15 -1.97 -18.42
N MET A 45 -5.09 -1.11 -18.05
CA MET A 45 -4.91 -0.11 -16.97
C MET A 45 -4.95 -0.77 -15.58
N MET A 46 -5.88 -1.69 -15.36
CA MET A 46 -6.11 -2.28 -14.03
C MET A 46 -4.90 -3.07 -13.50
N ASN A 47 -4.15 -3.74 -14.36
CA ASN A 47 -2.98 -4.51 -13.94
C ASN A 47 -1.86 -3.58 -13.42
N GLU A 48 -1.62 -2.46 -14.08
CA GLU A 48 -0.68 -1.44 -13.61
C GLU A 48 -1.18 -0.77 -12.30
N ALA A 49 -2.47 -0.44 -12.25
CA ALA A 49 -3.08 0.15 -11.06
C ALA A 49 -2.98 -0.76 -9.83
N ARG A 50 -3.09 -2.08 -9.98
CA ARG A 50 -2.94 -3.03 -8.88
C ARG A 50 -1.56 -2.98 -8.23
N LEU A 51 -0.50 -2.90 -9.04
CA LEU A 51 0.86 -2.72 -8.52
C LEU A 51 1.00 -1.38 -7.79
N GLY A 52 0.52 -0.28 -8.37
CA GLY A 52 0.52 1.05 -7.76
C GLY A 52 -0.22 1.10 -6.42
N VAL A 53 -1.40 0.47 -6.33
CA VAL A 53 -2.16 0.39 -5.07
C VAL A 53 -1.46 -0.50 -4.03
N GLY A 54 -0.78 -1.56 -4.46
CA GLY A 54 0.09 -2.34 -3.57
C GLY A 54 1.22 -1.49 -2.97
N VAL A 55 1.88 -0.67 -3.78
CA VAL A 55 2.89 0.31 -3.31
C VAL A 55 2.28 1.30 -2.32
N GLN A 56 1.06 1.77 -2.54
CA GLN A 56 0.36 2.66 -1.60
C GLN A 56 0.18 2.00 -0.22
N GLY A 57 -0.24 0.72 -0.18
CA GLY A 57 -0.34 -0.04 1.07
C GLY A 57 1.01 -0.15 1.80
N LEU A 58 2.09 -0.45 1.06
CA LEU A 58 3.45 -0.48 1.60
C LEU A 58 3.89 0.89 2.12
N ALA A 59 3.58 1.98 1.42
CA ALA A 59 3.93 3.34 1.83
C ALA A 59 3.22 3.74 3.13
N VAL A 60 1.95 3.37 3.30
CA VAL A 60 1.20 3.57 4.55
C VAL A 60 1.86 2.82 5.71
N SER A 61 2.23 1.55 5.49
CA SER A 61 2.98 0.76 6.48
C SER A 61 4.33 1.40 6.84
N GLU A 62 5.05 1.89 5.86
CA GLU A 62 6.38 2.49 6.05
C GLU A 62 6.31 3.79 6.85
N ILE A 63 5.40 4.71 6.52
CA ILE A 63 5.26 5.96 7.27
C ILE A 63 4.78 5.71 8.70
N ALA A 64 3.89 4.73 8.90
CA ALA A 64 3.45 4.31 10.23
C ALA A 64 4.63 3.78 11.05
N TYR A 65 5.47 2.92 10.47
CA TYR A 65 6.68 2.41 11.12
C TYR A 65 7.66 3.52 11.52
N GLN A 66 7.99 4.42 10.60
CA GLN A 66 8.96 5.49 10.84
C GLN A 66 8.53 6.40 11.99
N ASN A 67 7.26 6.81 12.01
CA ASN A 67 6.73 7.62 13.09
C ASN A 67 6.71 6.86 14.42
N ALA A 68 6.29 5.60 14.42
CA ALA A 68 6.24 4.77 15.62
C ALA A 68 7.63 4.53 16.24
N VAL A 69 8.67 4.35 15.41
CA VAL A 69 10.07 4.21 15.89
C VAL A 69 10.55 5.47 16.58
N ILE A 70 10.28 6.64 16.02
CA ILE A 70 10.67 7.93 16.62
C ILE A 70 9.99 8.06 17.98
N TYR A 71 8.67 7.89 18.03
CA TYR A 71 7.91 7.96 19.27
C TYR A 71 8.41 6.95 20.32
N ALA A 72 8.68 5.70 19.93
CA ALA A 72 9.15 4.66 20.82
C ALA A 72 10.54 4.93 21.42
N ARG A 73 11.38 5.71 20.73
CA ARG A 73 12.69 6.16 21.25
C ARG A 73 12.60 7.34 22.22
N GLU A 74 11.61 8.19 22.03
CA GLU A 74 11.44 9.41 22.82
C GLU A 74 10.55 9.19 24.06
N ARG A 75 9.46 8.44 23.91
CA ARG A 75 8.53 8.15 24.99
C ARG A 75 9.18 7.29 26.05
N ILE A 76 9.21 7.79 27.29
CA ILE A 76 9.71 7.03 28.45
C ILE A 76 8.53 6.50 29.28
N GLN A 77 8.57 5.20 29.62
CA GLN A 77 7.58 4.57 30.50
C GLN A 77 8.08 3.23 31.02
N GLY A 78 8.00 3.03 32.33
CA GLY A 78 8.45 1.80 32.97
C GLY A 78 9.96 1.59 32.94
N ARG A 79 10.40 0.40 33.31
CA ARG A 79 11.80 -0.02 33.26
C ARG A 79 11.90 -1.33 32.49
N SER A 80 13.00 -1.50 31.79
CA SER A 80 13.28 -2.74 31.08
C SER A 80 13.38 -3.92 32.04
N LEU A 81 12.79 -5.07 31.69
CA LEU A 81 12.89 -6.31 32.46
C LEU A 81 14.32 -6.85 32.59
N SER A 82 15.20 -6.47 31.66
CA SER A 82 16.62 -6.86 31.67
C SER A 82 17.55 -5.82 32.33
N GLY A 83 17.00 -5.00 33.23
CA GLY A 83 17.70 -3.94 33.94
C GLY A 83 17.56 -2.56 33.26
N VAL A 84 17.80 -1.51 34.07
CA VAL A 84 17.67 -0.10 33.66
C VAL A 84 18.54 0.20 32.45
N LYS A 85 17.98 0.85 31.44
CA LYS A 85 18.66 1.23 30.18
C LYS A 85 18.98 2.72 30.09
N ALA A 86 18.24 3.55 30.80
CA ALA A 86 18.46 4.99 30.91
C ALA A 86 18.50 5.40 32.40
N PRO A 87 19.63 5.20 33.11
CA PRO A 87 19.73 5.44 34.55
C PRO A 87 19.57 6.90 34.94
N ASP A 88 19.89 7.81 34.05
CA ASP A 88 19.77 9.26 34.16
C ASP A 88 18.34 9.80 33.96
N LYS A 89 17.42 8.94 33.49
CA LYS A 89 16.01 9.28 33.24
C LYS A 89 15.08 8.64 34.26
N LYS A 90 13.90 9.23 34.45
CA LYS A 90 12.86 8.72 35.37
C LYS A 90 12.30 7.36 34.95
N ALA A 91 12.36 7.02 33.68
CA ALA A 91 11.92 5.75 33.08
C ALA A 91 12.78 5.43 31.84
N ASP A 92 12.69 4.21 31.34
CA ASP A 92 13.33 3.82 30.10
C ASP A 92 12.46 4.21 28.88
N PRO A 93 13.08 4.45 27.70
CA PRO A 93 12.34 4.57 26.44
C PRO A 93 11.54 3.30 26.14
N ILE A 94 10.31 3.44 25.65
CA ILE A 94 9.43 2.28 25.45
C ILE A 94 9.97 1.27 24.42
N ILE A 95 10.89 1.69 23.55
CA ILE A 95 11.54 0.82 22.57
C ILE A 95 12.31 -0.34 23.21
N VAL A 96 12.66 -0.25 24.51
CA VAL A 96 13.38 -1.34 25.20
C VAL A 96 12.45 -2.50 25.59
N HIS A 97 11.15 -2.28 25.60
CA HIS A 97 10.18 -3.32 25.98
C HIS A 97 10.02 -4.36 24.89
N PRO A 98 10.00 -5.66 25.24
CA PRO A 98 9.98 -6.74 24.25
C PRO A 98 8.82 -6.68 23.26
N ASP A 99 7.61 -6.34 23.71
CA ASP A 99 6.44 -6.28 22.84
C ASP A 99 6.51 -5.13 21.82
N VAL A 100 6.98 -3.95 22.27
CA VAL A 100 7.22 -2.82 21.37
C VAL A 100 8.26 -3.18 20.31
N ARG A 101 9.34 -3.84 20.71
CA ARG A 101 10.38 -4.31 19.78
C ARG A 101 9.84 -5.34 18.81
N ARG A 102 9.07 -6.32 19.28
CA ARG A 102 8.43 -7.33 18.42
C ARG A 102 7.56 -6.67 17.36
N THR A 103 6.70 -5.73 17.76
CA THR A 103 5.81 -4.99 16.86
C THR A 103 6.61 -4.21 15.80
N LEU A 104 7.59 -3.43 16.22
CA LEU A 104 8.46 -2.69 15.30
C LEU A 104 9.20 -3.61 14.33
N MET A 105 9.74 -4.73 14.81
CA MET A 105 10.44 -5.70 13.94
C MET A 105 9.50 -6.39 12.97
N THR A 106 8.26 -6.69 13.38
CA THR A 106 7.22 -7.25 12.49
C THR A 106 6.95 -6.31 11.31
N ILE A 107 6.70 -5.04 11.60
CA ILE A 107 6.42 -4.03 10.56
C ILE A 107 7.65 -3.85 9.66
N LYS A 108 8.82 -3.67 10.26
CA LYS A 108 10.07 -3.44 9.52
C LYS A 108 10.40 -4.58 8.56
N SER A 109 10.41 -5.81 9.05
CA SER A 109 10.75 -6.98 8.22
C SER A 109 9.77 -7.16 7.05
N PHE A 110 8.49 -6.92 7.30
CA PHE A 110 7.48 -6.94 6.24
C PHE A 110 7.70 -5.84 5.20
N ASN A 111 8.01 -4.61 5.64
CA ASN A 111 8.24 -3.48 4.73
C ASN A 111 9.45 -3.71 3.83
N GLU A 112 10.54 -4.26 4.37
CA GLU A 112 11.74 -4.59 3.59
C GLU A 112 11.47 -5.69 2.57
N ALA A 113 10.79 -6.77 2.98
CA ALA A 113 10.41 -7.85 2.08
C ALA A 113 9.38 -7.41 1.03
N GLY A 114 8.37 -6.64 1.43
CA GLY A 114 7.36 -6.07 0.54
C GLY A 114 7.96 -5.15 -0.51
N ARG A 115 8.94 -4.31 -0.12
CA ARG A 115 9.68 -3.45 -1.05
C ARG A 115 10.46 -4.27 -2.08
N ALA A 116 11.16 -5.30 -1.64
CA ALA A 116 11.88 -6.19 -2.55
C ALA A 116 10.94 -6.88 -3.54
N LEU A 117 9.80 -7.37 -3.07
CA LEU A 117 8.77 -8.01 -3.90
C LEU A 117 8.18 -7.06 -4.94
N VAL A 118 7.85 -5.83 -4.54
CA VAL A 118 7.33 -4.80 -5.45
C VAL A 118 8.34 -4.45 -6.53
N LEU A 119 9.60 -4.22 -6.15
CA LEU A 119 10.66 -3.88 -7.11
C LEU A 119 10.94 -5.03 -8.07
N TRP A 120 10.97 -6.27 -7.57
CA TRP A 120 11.12 -7.44 -8.42
C TRP A 120 9.96 -7.56 -9.44
N THR A 121 8.72 -7.32 -9.00
CA THR A 121 7.55 -7.37 -9.89
C THR A 121 7.57 -6.21 -10.90
N ALA A 122 8.02 -5.02 -10.50
CA ALA A 122 8.19 -3.90 -11.42
C ALA A 122 9.21 -4.21 -12.53
N ILE A 123 10.30 -4.93 -12.20
CA ILE A 123 11.27 -5.41 -13.21
C ILE A 123 10.58 -6.40 -14.18
N GLN A 124 9.71 -7.29 -13.71
CA GLN A 124 8.95 -8.16 -14.60
C GLN A 124 8.06 -7.35 -15.56
N SER A 125 7.48 -6.24 -15.10
CA SER A 125 6.72 -5.34 -15.98
C SER A 125 7.59 -4.73 -17.07
N ASP A 126 8.80 -4.29 -16.73
CA ASP A 126 9.74 -3.79 -17.75
C ASP A 126 10.15 -4.89 -18.75
N VAL A 127 10.39 -6.11 -18.28
CA VAL A 127 10.72 -7.25 -19.16
C VAL A 127 9.55 -7.58 -20.09
N ALA A 128 8.33 -7.66 -19.58
CA ALA A 128 7.14 -7.95 -20.37
C ALA A 128 6.91 -6.93 -21.49
N HIS A 129 7.18 -5.65 -21.24
CA HIS A 129 6.92 -4.58 -22.20
C HIS A 129 8.10 -4.23 -23.13
N ARG A 130 9.35 -4.50 -22.71
CA ARG A 130 10.54 -3.93 -23.35
C ARG A 130 11.59 -4.96 -23.78
N SER A 131 11.51 -6.23 -23.35
CA SER A 131 12.47 -7.24 -23.76
C SER A 131 12.41 -7.52 -25.26
N GLY A 132 13.57 -7.71 -25.87
CA GLY A 132 13.69 -8.19 -27.26
C GLY A 132 13.43 -9.70 -27.41
N ASP A 133 13.37 -10.45 -26.31
CA ASP A 133 13.14 -11.90 -26.29
C ASP A 133 11.64 -12.19 -26.02
N ASP A 134 10.96 -12.77 -27.01
CA ASP A 134 9.54 -13.09 -26.96
C ASP A 134 9.20 -14.05 -25.81
N LYS A 135 10.04 -15.05 -25.57
CA LYS A 135 9.83 -16.03 -24.49
C LYS A 135 9.99 -15.38 -23.12
N ALA A 136 10.96 -14.47 -22.96
CA ALA A 136 11.12 -13.72 -21.72
C ALA A 136 9.92 -12.82 -21.44
N ARG A 137 9.34 -12.18 -22.50
CA ARG A 137 8.12 -11.38 -22.35
C ARG A 137 6.93 -12.21 -21.88
N GLU A 138 6.71 -13.37 -22.51
CA GLU A 138 5.61 -14.28 -22.14
C GLU A 138 5.70 -14.72 -20.67
N VAL A 139 6.87 -15.19 -20.23
CA VAL A 139 7.09 -15.60 -18.83
C VAL A 139 6.89 -14.45 -17.87
N ALA A 140 7.34 -13.25 -18.21
CA ALA A 140 7.17 -12.07 -17.37
C ALA A 140 5.69 -11.64 -17.26
N ASP A 141 4.93 -11.74 -18.36
CA ASP A 141 3.48 -11.43 -18.37
C ASP A 141 2.69 -12.42 -17.52
N ASP A 142 2.99 -13.70 -17.60
CA ASP A 142 2.40 -14.73 -16.73
C ASP A 142 2.67 -14.45 -15.25
N LEU A 143 3.91 -14.08 -14.92
CA LEU A 143 4.29 -13.70 -13.54
C LEU A 143 3.55 -12.45 -13.08
N LEU A 144 3.37 -11.44 -13.92
CA LEU A 144 2.58 -10.27 -13.59
C LEU A 144 1.11 -10.61 -13.32
N GLY A 145 0.52 -11.47 -14.16
CA GLY A 145 -0.84 -11.95 -13.98
C GLY A 145 -1.06 -12.60 -12.61
N LEU A 146 -0.08 -13.37 -12.14
CA LEU A 146 -0.10 -14.00 -10.82
C LEU A 146 0.19 -13.00 -9.68
N MET A 147 1.23 -12.18 -9.83
CA MET A 147 1.77 -11.39 -8.71
C MET A 147 1.00 -10.12 -8.41
N THR A 148 0.42 -9.46 -9.41
CA THR A 148 -0.27 -8.18 -9.21
C THR A 148 -1.45 -8.25 -8.24
N PRO A 149 -2.38 -9.25 -8.32
CA PRO A 149 -3.44 -9.37 -7.32
C PRO A 149 -2.92 -9.76 -5.94
N ILE A 150 -1.87 -10.58 -5.84
CA ILE A 150 -1.25 -10.96 -4.56
C ILE A 150 -0.64 -9.73 -3.89
N ILE A 151 0.17 -8.97 -4.61
CA ILE A 151 0.80 -7.75 -4.10
C ILE A 151 -0.25 -6.76 -3.62
N LYS A 152 -1.25 -6.48 -4.47
CA LYS A 152 -2.33 -5.56 -4.09
C LYS A 152 -3.03 -6.02 -2.82
N GLY A 153 -3.48 -7.27 -2.76
CA GLY A 153 -4.19 -7.81 -1.61
C GLY A 153 -3.34 -7.79 -0.34
N VAL A 154 -2.17 -8.41 -0.37
CA VAL A 154 -1.33 -8.57 0.82
C VAL A 154 -0.80 -7.24 1.35
N LEU A 155 -0.30 -6.36 0.47
CA LEU A 155 0.31 -5.11 0.92
C LEU A 155 -0.73 -4.11 1.44
N THR A 156 -1.94 -4.07 0.88
CA THR A 156 -2.99 -3.18 1.39
C THR A 156 -3.55 -3.66 2.73
N ASP A 157 -3.80 -4.96 2.89
CA ASP A 157 -4.27 -5.53 4.15
C ASP A 157 -3.23 -5.31 5.26
N LYS A 158 -1.97 -5.61 4.97
CA LYS A 158 -0.88 -5.41 5.94
C LYS A 158 -0.58 -3.93 6.19
N GLY A 159 -0.75 -3.06 5.21
CA GLY A 159 -0.66 -1.61 5.41
C GLY A 159 -1.62 -1.12 6.48
N PHE A 160 -2.86 -1.60 6.45
CA PHE A 160 -3.87 -1.32 7.47
C PHE A 160 -3.48 -1.90 8.84
N ASP A 161 -3.16 -3.20 8.91
CA ASP A 161 -2.74 -3.86 10.16
C ASP A 161 -1.58 -3.12 10.83
N HIS A 162 -0.59 -2.72 10.05
CA HIS A 162 0.60 -2.03 10.56
C HIS A 162 0.30 -0.60 11.02
N ALA A 163 -0.62 0.09 10.38
CA ALA A 163 -1.10 1.39 10.86
C ALA A 163 -1.77 1.27 12.23
N VAL A 164 -2.60 0.23 12.43
CA VAL A 164 -3.23 -0.07 13.73
C VAL A 164 -2.19 -0.44 14.79
N MET A 165 -1.20 -1.28 14.43
CA MET A 165 -0.10 -1.62 15.35
C MET A 165 0.72 -0.39 15.74
N ALA A 166 1.01 0.49 14.80
CA ALA A 166 1.71 1.75 15.06
C ALA A 166 0.89 2.68 15.96
N GLN A 167 -0.41 2.84 15.69
CA GLN A 167 -1.32 3.61 16.54
C GLN A 167 -1.30 3.11 17.99
N GLN A 168 -1.32 1.79 18.19
CA GLN A 168 -1.27 1.18 19.52
C GLN A 168 0.00 1.56 20.30
N MET A 169 1.14 1.74 19.63
CA MET A 169 2.38 2.14 20.28
C MET A 169 2.33 3.56 20.87
N TYR A 170 1.49 4.44 20.35
CA TYR A 170 1.26 5.76 20.93
C TYR A 170 0.44 5.71 22.23
N GLY A 171 -0.16 4.56 22.58
CA GLY A 171 -1.03 4.44 23.73
C GLY A 171 -2.22 5.40 23.64
N GLY A 172 -2.58 6.07 24.73
CA GLY A 172 -3.69 7.03 24.73
C GLY A 172 -3.57 8.15 23.68
N HIS A 173 -2.35 8.60 23.36
CA HIS A 173 -2.12 9.62 22.33
C HIS A 173 -2.51 9.15 20.91
N GLY A 174 -2.56 7.84 20.66
CA GLY A 174 -3.02 7.31 19.38
C GLY A 174 -4.54 7.35 19.19
N TYR A 175 -5.29 7.72 20.24
CA TYR A 175 -6.75 7.65 20.26
C TYR A 175 -7.45 8.99 20.56
N ILE A 176 -6.69 10.06 20.69
CA ILE A 176 -7.19 11.42 20.95
C ILE A 176 -6.95 12.36 19.79
#